data_a7f1368195ade7e96171cd782c8221a9
#
_entry.id   a7f1368195ade7e96171cd782c8221a9
#
_cell.length_a   1.000
_cell.length_b   1.000
_cell.length_c   1.000
_cell.angle_alpha   90.00
_cell.angle_beta   90.00
_cell.angle_gamma   90.00
#
_symmetry.space_group_name_H-M   'P 1'
#
loop_
_entity.id
_entity.type
_entity.pdbx_description
1 polymer ?
#
loop_
_entity_poly.entity_id
_entity_poly.type
_entity_poly.pdbx_seq_one_letter_code
_entity_poly.pdbx_strand_id
1 'polypeptide(L)'
;MRILVLLLITLLGCGACKEQRDHKGKTPLVEVDGNFLYKEDLMSVLPVGLSKDDSILFTEHYIRSWAEEILLYEKAANNIPDNVDVDKLVENYRKALIMHTYQQELINQKLSNDISEQEIA
;
A
#
# COMPACT_ATOMS: atom_id res chain seq x y z
N MET A 1 43.22 25.76 -25.38
CA MET A 1 43.02 24.51 -24.66
C MET A 1 42.45 24.69 -23.25
N ARG A 2 42.95 25.59 -22.41
CA ARG A 2 42.45 25.83 -21.03
C ARG A 2 40.99 26.31 -20.97
N ILE A 3 40.56 27.15 -21.90
CA ILE A 3 39.17 27.67 -21.96
C ILE A 3 38.19 26.60 -22.41
N LEU A 4 38.60 25.69 -23.28
CA LEU A 4 37.77 24.60 -23.80
C LEU A 4 37.52 23.53 -22.74
N VAL A 5 38.49 23.28 -21.84
CA VAL A 5 38.35 22.36 -20.67
C VAL A 5 37.43 22.95 -19.62
N LEU A 6 37.47 24.26 -19.37
CA LEU A 6 36.57 24.94 -18.45
C LEU A 6 35.13 24.94 -18.95
N LEU A 7 34.91 25.05 -20.25
CA LEU A 7 33.58 24.99 -20.86
C LEU A 7 32.97 23.57 -20.83
N LEU A 8 33.81 22.52 -20.86
CA LEU A 8 33.41 21.14 -20.76
C LEU A 8 32.94 20.74 -19.33
N ILE A 9 33.58 21.36 -18.30
CA ILE A 9 33.23 21.09 -16.88
C ILE A 9 31.88 21.71 -16.49
N THR A 10 31.49 22.82 -17.13
CA THR A 10 30.18 23.45 -16.85
C THR A 10 28.99 22.71 -17.44
N LEU A 11 29.17 21.81 -18.43
CA LEU A 11 28.10 21.02 -19.04
C LEU A 11 27.72 19.78 -18.22
N LEU A 12 28.56 19.34 -17.27
CA LEU A 12 28.29 18.15 -16.46
C LEU A 12 27.47 18.41 -15.18
N GLY A 13 27.12 19.67 -14.91
CA GLY A 13 26.46 20.08 -13.65
C GLY A 13 24.93 20.06 -13.63
N CYS A 14 24.21 19.74 -14.73
CA CYS A 14 22.77 19.89 -14.83
C CYS A 14 21.97 18.56 -14.80
N GLY A 15 22.51 17.50 -14.21
CA GLY A 15 21.88 16.17 -14.18
C GLY A 15 21.14 15.78 -12.90
N ALA A 16 20.94 16.68 -11.94
CA ALA A 16 20.20 16.37 -10.72
C ALA A 16 18.76 16.94 -10.75
N CYS A 17 17.99 16.65 -11.82
CA CYS A 17 16.54 16.71 -11.71
C CYS A 17 16.12 15.53 -10.83
N LYS A 18 15.86 15.78 -9.54
CA LYS A 18 15.02 14.88 -8.74
C LYS A 18 13.70 14.78 -9.47
N GLU A 19 13.40 13.58 -9.96
CA GLU A 19 12.11 13.24 -10.52
C GLU A 19 11.05 13.61 -9.49
N GLN A 20 10.32 14.69 -9.75
CA GLN A 20 9.26 15.18 -8.86
C GLN A 20 8.11 14.20 -9.02
N ARG A 21 8.08 13.19 -8.14
CA ARG A 21 6.99 12.20 -8.13
C ARG A 21 5.68 12.92 -7.86
N ASP A 22 4.70 12.72 -8.74
CA ASP A 22 3.36 13.26 -8.57
C ASP A 22 2.65 12.51 -7.43
N HIS A 23 2.48 13.18 -6.30
CA HIS A 23 1.79 12.65 -5.12
C HIS A 23 0.25 12.74 -5.22
N LYS A 24 -0.29 13.05 -6.41
CA LYS A 24 -1.75 13.12 -6.69
C LYS A 24 -2.51 13.97 -5.67
N GLY A 25 -1.93 15.08 -5.25
CA GLY A 25 -2.52 16.00 -4.28
C GLY A 25 -2.45 15.55 -2.81
N LYS A 26 -1.84 14.40 -2.51
CA LYS A 26 -1.58 13.95 -1.14
C LYS A 26 -0.30 14.57 -0.58
N THR A 27 -0.25 14.72 0.75
CA THR A 27 0.88 15.27 1.48
C THR A 27 1.80 14.15 1.98
N PRO A 28 3.00 13.94 1.40
CA PRO A 28 3.91 12.91 1.87
C PRO A 28 4.50 13.28 3.24
N LEU A 29 4.48 12.34 4.19
CA LEU A 29 5.06 12.48 5.52
C LEU A 29 6.40 11.76 5.63
N VAL A 30 6.46 10.55 5.14
CA VAL A 30 7.63 9.66 5.25
C VAL A 30 7.80 8.91 3.93
N GLU A 31 9.04 8.70 3.53
CA GLU A 31 9.42 7.83 2.41
C GLU A 31 10.35 6.73 2.94
N VAL A 32 10.03 5.48 2.63
CA VAL A 32 10.87 4.31 2.89
C VAL A 32 10.92 3.49 1.62
N ASP A 33 12.09 3.37 1.05
CA ASP A 33 12.35 2.55 -0.14
C ASP A 33 11.38 2.78 -1.31
N GLY A 34 11.15 4.05 -1.61
CA GLY A 34 10.26 4.47 -2.68
C GLY A 34 8.77 4.40 -2.37
N ASN A 35 8.39 3.88 -1.20
CA ASN A 35 7.03 3.89 -0.68
C ASN A 35 6.79 5.14 0.16
N PHE A 36 5.61 5.75 0.01
CA PHE A 36 5.24 6.97 0.72
C PHE A 36 4.08 6.73 1.67
N LEU A 37 4.26 7.16 2.91
CA LEU A 37 3.15 7.35 3.84
C LEU A 37 2.64 8.79 3.71
N TYR A 38 1.35 8.94 3.48
CA TYR A 38 0.74 10.26 3.34
C TYR A 38 -0.01 10.66 4.60
N LYS A 39 -0.11 11.98 4.81
CA LYS A 39 -0.85 12.57 5.91
C LYS A 39 -2.32 12.10 5.93
N GLU A 40 -2.92 12.04 4.77
CA GLU A 40 -4.31 11.65 4.59
C GLU A 40 -4.55 10.20 5.02
N ASP A 41 -3.60 9.31 4.72
CA ASP A 41 -3.67 7.90 5.11
C ASP A 41 -3.53 7.75 6.64
N LEU A 42 -2.59 8.46 7.25
CA LEU A 42 -2.44 8.50 8.72
C LEU A 42 -3.70 9.06 9.40
N MET A 43 -4.26 10.15 8.88
CA MET A 43 -5.46 10.77 9.44
C MET A 43 -6.69 9.85 9.38
N SER A 44 -6.76 8.97 8.37
CA SER A 44 -7.88 8.03 8.22
C SER A 44 -7.90 6.93 9.29
N VAL A 45 -6.74 6.61 9.86
CA VAL A 45 -6.59 5.56 10.89
C VAL A 45 -6.44 6.12 12.30
N LEU A 46 -6.30 7.43 12.46
CA LEU A 46 -6.17 8.08 13.74
C LEU A 46 -7.51 8.01 14.52
N PRO A 47 -7.54 7.40 15.72
CA PRO A 47 -8.77 7.32 16.51
C PRO A 47 -9.29 8.71 16.91
N VAL A 48 -10.60 8.86 16.88
CA VAL A 48 -11.26 10.11 17.27
C VAL A 48 -11.28 10.23 18.79
N GLY A 49 -11.02 11.46 19.31
CA GLY A 49 -11.13 11.74 20.75
C GLY A 49 -9.86 11.48 21.55
N LEU A 50 -8.74 11.20 20.92
CA LEU A 50 -7.45 11.12 21.60
C LEU A 50 -7.02 12.47 22.15
N SER A 51 -6.32 12.46 23.29
CA SER A 51 -5.58 13.62 23.77
C SER A 51 -4.46 13.98 22.79
N LYS A 52 -3.90 15.19 22.90
CA LYS A 52 -2.78 15.59 22.05
C LYS A 52 -1.57 14.67 22.21
N ASP A 53 -1.25 14.28 23.44
CA ASP A 53 -0.10 13.43 23.74
C ASP A 53 -0.32 12.00 23.22
N ASP A 54 -1.52 11.44 23.39
CA ASP A 54 -1.87 10.12 22.85
C ASP A 54 -1.86 10.12 21.32
N SER A 55 -2.30 11.20 20.68
CA SER A 55 -2.24 11.35 19.21
C SER A 55 -0.81 11.37 18.71
N ILE A 56 0.12 12.00 19.41
CA ILE A 56 1.54 12.01 19.08
C ILE A 56 2.11 10.60 19.18
N LEU A 57 1.88 9.93 20.32
CA LEU A 57 2.36 8.56 20.55
C LEU A 57 1.81 7.58 19.50
N PHE A 58 0.52 7.68 19.19
CA PHE A 58 -0.10 6.87 18.14
C PHE A 58 0.59 7.10 16.78
N THR A 59 0.79 8.36 16.41
CA THR A 59 1.42 8.74 15.14
C THR A 59 2.84 8.19 15.03
N GLU A 60 3.66 8.35 16.06
CA GLU A 60 5.03 7.83 16.09
C GLU A 60 5.06 6.31 15.97
N HIS A 61 4.18 5.62 16.71
CA HIS A 61 4.08 4.15 16.63
C HIS A 61 3.63 3.70 15.24
N TYR A 62 2.61 4.35 14.69
CA TYR A 62 2.09 4.02 13.36
C TYR A 62 3.15 4.18 12.26
N ILE A 63 3.85 5.31 12.24
CA ILE A 63 4.93 5.57 11.28
C ILE A 63 6.03 4.52 11.40
N ARG A 64 6.43 4.18 12.62
CA ARG A 64 7.45 3.16 12.87
C ARG A 64 7.01 1.79 12.36
N SER A 65 5.82 1.34 12.75
CA SER A 65 5.28 0.04 12.32
C SER A 65 5.14 -0.04 10.81
N TRP A 66 4.67 1.02 10.17
CA TRP A 66 4.57 1.11 8.71
C TRP A 66 5.93 0.99 8.03
N ALA A 67 6.95 1.67 8.54
CA ALA A 67 8.31 1.60 8.00
C ALA A 67 8.92 0.20 8.19
N GLU A 68 8.74 -0.39 9.36
CA GLU A 68 9.20 -1.75 9.68
C GLU A 68 8.53 -2.80 8.76
N GLU A 69 7.23 -2.67 8.48
CA GLU A 69 6.49 -3.55 7.58
C GLU A 69 7.07 -3.52 6.16
N ILE A 70 7.34 -2.33 5.60
CA ILE A 70 7.92 -2.19 4.26
C ILE A 70 9.29 -2.84 4.19
N LEU A 71 10.17 -2.54 5.15
CA LEU A 71 11.53 -3.09 5.17
C LEU A 71 11.53 -4.62 5.37
N LEU A 72 10.60 -5.12 6.21
CA LEU A 72 10.44 -6.56 6.43
C LEU A 72 9.93 -7.26 5.17
N TYR A 73 8.91 -6.66 4.51
CA TYR A 73 8.35 -7.20 3.28
C TYR A 73 9.41 -7.31 2.18
N GLU A 74 10.19 -6.27 1.96
CA GLU A 74 11.27 -6.30 0.99
C GLU A 74 12.32 -7.37 1.29
N LYS A 75 12.74 -7.42 2.55
CA LYS A 75 13.67 -8.45 2.98
C LYS A 75 13.10 -9.85 2.77
N ALA A 76 11.82 -10.05 3.12
CA ALA A 76 11.15 -11.32 2.94
C ALA A 76 11.03 -11.68 1.45
N ALA A 77 10.58 -10.76 0.61
CA ALA A 77 10.42 -10.97 -0.83
C ALA A 77 11.73 -11.40 -1.51
N ASN A 78 12.85 -10.80 -1.08
CA ASN A 78 14.17 -11.13 -1.62
C ASN A 78 14.79 -12.42 -1.03
N ASN A 79 14.14 -13.05 -0.03
CA ASN A 79 14.65 -14.26 0.65
C ASN A 79 13.64 -15.41 0.65
N ILE A 80 12.63 -15.36 -0.20
CA ILE A 80 11.71 -16.50 -0.37
C ILE A 80 12.49 -17.66 -0.98
N PRO A 81 12.38 -18.87 -0.40
CA PRO A 81 13.04 -20.06 -0.95
C PRO A 81 12.53 -20.39 -2.37
N ASP A 82 13.42 -20.83 -3.26
CA ASP A 82 13.11 -21.13 -4.67
C ASP A 82 12.01 -22.19 -4.85
N ASN A 83 11.79 -23.05 -3.83
CA ASN A 83 10.75 -24.06 -3.84
C ASN A 83 9.36 -23.55 -3.46
N VAL A 84 9.23 -22.25 -3.11
CA VAL A 84 7.94 -21.60 -2.77
C VAL A 84 7.47 -20.79 -3.96
N ASP A 85 6.46 -21.30 -4.64
CA ASP A 85 5.79 -20.61 -5.75
C ASP A 85 4.64 -19.76 -5.19
N VAL A 86 4.95 -18.50 -4.86
CA VAL A 86 4.00 -17.54 -4.29
C VAL A 86 2.89 -17.22 -5.28
N ASP A 87 3.19 -17.10 -6.56
CA ASP A 87 2.19 -16.78 -7.60
C ASP A 87 1.14 -17.88 -7.71
N LYS A 88 1.58 -19.13 -7.65
CA LYS A 88 0.67 -20.28 -7.61
C LYS A 88 -0.21 -20.31 -6.34
N LEU A 89 0.34 -19.93 -5.19
CA LEU A 89 -0.42 -19.83 -3.94
C LEU A 89 -1.49 -18.74 -4.04
N VAL A 90 -1.14 -17.57 -4.56
CA VAL A 90 -2.05 -16.44 -4.79
C VAL A 90 -3.16 -16.82 -5.76
N GLU A 91 -2.83 -17.51 -6.87
CA GLU A 91 -3.83 -17.94 -7.86
C GLU A 91 -4.80 -18.98 -7.27
N ASN A 92 -4.31 -19.92 -6.47
CA ASN A 92 -5.16 -20.89 -5.78
C ASN A 92 -6.11 -20.21 -4.78
N TYR A 93 -5.59 -19.25 -4.00
CA TYR A 93 -6.40 -18.47 -3.07
C TYR A 93 -7.46 -17.64 -3.79
N ARG A 94 -7.10 -17.00 -4.89
CA ARG A 94 -8.02 -16.25 -5.74
C ARG A 94 -9.18 -17.12 -6.26
N LYS A 95 -8.89 -18.32 -6.77
CA LYS A 95 -9.91 -19.27 -7.22
C LYS A 95 -10.85 -19.67 -6.09
N ALA A 96 -10.30 -19.99 -4.93
CA ALA A 96 -11.08 -20.37 -3.75
C ALA A 96 -12.01 -19.21 -3.31
N LEU A 97 -11.50 -17.98 -3.31
CA LEU A 97 -12.27 -16.79 -2.94
C LEU A 97 -13.41 -16.53 -3.93
N ILE A 98 -13.17 -16.63 -5.22
CA ILE A 98 -14.20 -16.46 -6.26
C ILE A 98 -15.31 -17.51 -6.09
N MET A 99 -14.93 -18.78 -5.89
CA MET A 99 -15.91 -19.86 -5.68
C MET A 99 -16.74 -19.64 -4.42
N HIS A 100 -16.09 -19.27 -3.31
CA HIS A 100 -16.76 -18.99 -2.05
C HIS A 100 -17.75 -17.82 -2.20
N THR A 101 -17.33 -16.71 -2.80
CA THR A 101 -18.17 -15.53 -3.02
C THR A 101 -19.39 -15.88 -3.88
N TYR A 102 -19.21 -16.66 -4.94
CA TYR A 102 -20.31 -17.10 -5.78
C TYR A 102 -21.30 -18.02 -5.03
N GLN A 103 -20.80 -18.95 -4.22
CA GLN A 103 -21.63 -19.82 -3.40
C GLN A 103 -22.47 -19.02 -2.38
N GLN A 104 -21.87 -18.03 -1.73
CA GLN A 104 -22.58 -17.13 -0.82
C GLN A 104 -23.70 -16.36 -1.53
N GLU A 105 -23.42 -15.86 -2.73
CA GLU A 105 -24.43 -15.16 -3.53
C GLU A 105 -25.61 -16.08 -3.91
N LEU A 106 -25.33 -17.32 -4.33
CA LEU A 106 -26.38 -18.30 -4.61
C LEU A 106 -27.25 -18.62 -3.39
N ILE A 107 -26.66 -18.72 -2.20
CA ILE A 107 -27.38 -18.95 -0.95
C ILE A 107 -28.27 -17.75 -0.65
N ASN A 108 -27.73 -16.53 -0.76
CA ASN A 108 -28.49 -15.30 -0.52
C ASN A 108 -29.70 -15.18 -1.45
N GLN A 109 -29.52 -15.49 -2.74
CA GLN A 109 -30.59 -15.46 -3.72
C GLN A 109 -31.68 -16.50 -3.41
N LYS A 110 -31.31 -17.72 -3.01
CA LYS A 110 -32.31 -18.76 -2.61
C LYS A 110 -33.09 -18.35 -1.37
N LEU A 111 -32.40 -17.86 -0.32
CA LEU A 111 -33.05 -17.42 0.91
C LEU A 111 -34.00 -16.23 0.64
N SER A 112 -33.59 -15.29 -0.22
CA SER A 112 -34.45 -14.16 -0.60
C SER A 112 -35.70 -14.61 -1.33
N ASN A 113 -35.60 -15.59 -2.23
CA ASN A 113 -36.76 -16.13 -2.96
C ASN A 113 -37.71 -16.90 -2.04
N ASP A 114 -37.20 -17.76 -1.15
CA ASP A 114 -38.00 -18.55 -0.19
C ASP A 114 -38.78 -17.64 0.77
N ILE A 115 -38.19 -16.52 1.22
CA ILE A 115 -38.90 -15.56 2.10
C ILE A 115 -39.98 -14.84 1.32
N SER A 116 -39.74 -14.45 0.08
CA SER A 116 -40.71 -13.76 -0.77
C SER A 116 -41.95 -14.65 -1.06
N GLU A 117 -41.75 -15.94 -1.25
CA GLU A 117 -42.88 -16.89 -1.46
C GLU A 117 -43.71 -17.12 -0.18
N GLN A 118 -43.11 -17.10 1.01
CA GLN A 118 -43.77 -17.21 2.29
C GLN A 118 -44.55 -15.95 2.70
N GLU A 119 -44.13 -14.78 2.29
CA GLU A 119 -44.85 -13.52 2.57
C GLU A 119 -46.10 -13.32 1.68
N ILE A 120 -46.20 -14.04 0.56
CA ILE A 120 -47.28 -13.92 -0.41
C ILE A 120 -48.43 -14.94 -0.11
N ALA A 121 -48.20 -15.93 0.76
CA ALA A 121 -49.16 -16.96 1.14
C ALA A 121 -49.92 -16.58 2.40
#